data_2a22a832f0528d847896c50bc5ce49c4
#
_entry.id   2a22a832f0528d847896c50bc5ce49c4
#
_cell.length_a   1.000
_cell.length_b   1.000
_cell.length_c   1.000
_cell.angle_alpha   90.00
_cell.angle_beta   90.00
_cell.angle_gamma   90.00
#
_symmetry.space_group_name_H-M   'P 1'
#
loop_
_entity.id
_entity.type
_entity.pdbx_description
1 polymer ?
#
loop_
_entity_poly.entity_id
_entity_poly.type
_entity_poly.pdbx_seq_one_letter_code
_entity_poly.pdbx_strand_id
1 'polypeptide(L)'
;MIKRLRNRFIRITMLSVSAVMMLLTVILNVANFISTDADLRDTLDMIYSNQGVIPLHQAPPADSASGAPQRGGGPFTPETPYSTRYFVLRYGDDGTLDQAELDRIASVTDEDTAEYLSAALNSGTGYGFYGNYRFFTAHTGENRNMAVFLDCYQELRAVKTVLLWSFIADVGCILLVFLLVVLLSRRAIDPVVRSAEQQKQFITDASHELKTPI
;
A
#
# COMPACT_ATOMS: atom_id res chain seq x y z
N MET A 1 -0.87 32.01 32.22
CA MET A 1 0.39 31.46 31.68
C MET A 1 0.31 29.93 31.49
N ILE A 2 -0.16 29.19 32.45
CA ILE A 2 -0.24 27.71 32.51
C ILE A 2 -1.08 27.09 31.40
N LYS A 3 -2.29 27.64 31.13
CA LYS A 3 -3.14 27.13 30.02
C LYS A 3 -2.46 27.22 28.67
N ARG A 4 -1.63 28.24 28.43
CA ARG A 4 -0.87 28.39 27.19
C ARG A 4 0.23 27.34 27.06
N LEU A 5 0.94 27.03 28.15
CA LEU A 5 1.99 26.01 28.18
C LEU A 5 1.39 24.61 27.91
N ARG A 6 0.28 24.27 28.59
CA ARG A 6 -0.44 23.01 28.38
C ARG A 6 -0.91 22.83 26.93
N ASN A 7 -1.53 23.87 26.37
CA ASN A 7 -2.01 23.79 24.99
C ASN A 7 -0.85 23.68 23.98
N ARG A 8 0.30 24.30 24.27
CA ARG A 8 1.49 24.18 23.44
C ARG A 8 2.06 22.76 23.51
N PHE A 9 2.13 22.19 24.71
CA PHE A 9 2.55 20.81 24.91
C PHE A 9 1.64 19.81 24.17
N ILE A 10 0.32 19.92 24.36
CA ILE A 10 -0.66 19.06 23.67
C ILE A 10 -0.50 19.17 22.15
N ARG A 11 -0.37 20.38 21.60
CA ARG A 11 -0.21 20.57 20.16
C ARG A 11 1.08 19.94 19.62
N ILE A 12 2.22 20.11 20.31
CA ILE A 12 3.49 19.54 19.88
C ILE A 12 3.42 18.02 19.92
N THR A 13 2.92 17.45 21.01
CA THR A 13 2.78 15.98 21.17
C THR A 13 1.84 15.42 20.10
N MET A 14 0.69 16.05 19.87
CA MET A 14 -0.26 15.59 18.85
C MET A 14 0.32 15.68 17.45
N LEU A 15 1.02 16.78 17.11
CA LEU A 15 1.66 16.93 15.82
C LEU A 15 2.72 15.84 15.60
N SER A 16 3.55 15.57 16.61
CA SER A 16 4.58 14.53 16.54
C SER A 16 3.99 13.14 16.34
N VAL A 17 2.98 12.78 17.15
CA VAL A 17 2.30 11.47 17.04
C VAL A 17 1.60 11.33 15.68
N SER A 18 0.86 12.35 15.25
CA SER A 18 0.19 12.32 13.94
C SER A 18 1.17 12.18 12.78
N ALA A 19 2.32 12.85 12.85
CA ALA A 19 3.35 12.75 11.81
C ALA A 19 3.94 11.33 11.73
N VAL A 20 4.22 10.70 12.88
CA VAL A 20 4.74 9.33 12.93
C VAL A 20 3.71 8.32 12.43
N MET A 21 2.45 8.44 12.86
CA MET A 21 1.37 7.55 12.42
C MET A 21 1.17 7.66 10.91
N MET A 22 1.08 8.88 10.37
CA MET A 22 0.93 9.11 8.94
C MET A 22 2.11 8.51 8.14
N LEU A 23 3.34 8.68 8.63
CA LEU A 23 4.52 8.09 7.98
C LEU A 23 4.44 6.57 7.94
N LEU A 24 4.07 5.92 9.05
CA LEU A 24 3.92 4.47 9.12
C LEU A 24 2.83 3.96 8.17
N THR A 25 1.68 4.64 8.13
CA THR A 25 0.59 4.27 7.23
C THR A 25 0.99 4.41 5.77
N VAL A 26 1.70 5.47 5.41
CA VAL A 26 2.23 5.63 4.03
C VAL A 26 3.20 4.49 3.69
N ILE A 27 4.15 4.18 4.57
CA ILE A 27 5.12 3.09 4.35
C ILE A 27 4.41 1.75 4.16
N LEU A 28 3.46 1.41 5.04
CA LEU A 28 2.72 0.15 4.97
C LEU A 28 1.88 0.03 3.69
N ASN A 29 1.17 1.09 3.31
CA ASN A 29 0.35 1.06 2.10
C ASN A 29 1.19 1.04 0.82
N VAL A 30 2.32 1.76 0.79
CA VAL A 30 3.26 1.70 -0.34
C VAL A 30 3.88 0.32 -0.45
N ALA A 31 4.32 -0.28 0.66
CA ALA A 31 4.87 -1.64 0.68
C ALA A 31 3.84 -2.67 0.20
N ASN A 32 2.59 -2.57 0.66
CA ASN A 32 1.49 -3.43 0.21
C ASN A 32 1.23 -3.29 -1.30
N PHE A 33 1.21 -2.05 -1.82
CA PHE A 33 1.03 -1.81 -3.26
C PHE A 33 2.18 -2.39 -4.08
N ILE A 34 3.44 -2.16 -3.66
CA ILE A 34 4.63 -2.69 -4.35
C ILE A 34 4.62 -4.21 -4.35
N SER A 35 4.26 -4.85 -3.23
CA SER A 35 4.16 -6.31 -3.15
C SER A 35 3.09 -6.84 -4.12
N THR A 36 1.91 -6.23 -4.12
CA THR A 36 0.82 -6.62 -5.05
C THR A 36 1.21 -6.42 -6.51
N ASP A 37 1.88 -5.31 -6.86
CA ASP A 37 2.34 -5.06 -8.24
C ASP A 37 3.42 -6.07 -8.66
N ALA A 38 4.31 -6.47 -7.74
CA ALA A 38 5.31 -7.50 -7.99
C ALA A 38 4.65 -8.87 -8.28
N ASP A 39 3.68 -9.29 -7.47
CA ASP A 39 2.96 -10.54 -7.66
C ASP A 39 2.21 -10.57 -9.00
N LEU A 40 1.62 -9.44 -9.42
CA LEU A 40 0.95 -9.31 -10.72
C LEU A 40 1.95 -9.41 -11.88
N ARG A 41 3.13 -8.81 -11.75
CA ARG A 41 4.21 -8.91 -12.77
C ARG A 41 4.71 -10.34 -12.89
N ASP A 42 5.00 -10.99 -11.77
CA ASP A 42 5.47 -12.38 -11.78
C ASP A 42 4.46 -13.30 -12.47
N THR A 43 3.16 -13.05 -12.25
CA THR A 43 2.08 -13.79 -12.93
C THR A 43 2.06 -13.52 -14.43
N LEU A 44 2.18 -12.26 -14.86
CA LEU A 44 2.24 -11.88 -16.26
C LEU A 44 3.46 -12.49 -16.98
N ASP A 45 4.63 -12.42 -16.32
CA ASP A 45 5.88 -12.99 -16.86
C ASP A 45 5.77 -14.50 -17.03
N MET A 46 5.13 -15.19 -16.08
CA MET A 46 4.88 -16.61 -16.19
C MET A 46 3.94 -16.93 -17.36
N ILE A 47 2.84 -16.21 -17.52
CA ILE A 47 1.91 -16.41 -18.64
C ILE A 47 2.62 -16.13 -19.97
N TYR A 48 3.36 -15.03 -20.04
CA TYR A 48 4.08 -14.62 -21.23
C TYR A 48 5.15 -15.64 -21.62
N SER A 49 6.00 -16.08 -20.68
CA SER A 49 7.07 -17.06 -20.94
C SER A 49 6.55 -18.44 -21.37
N ASN A 50 5.33 -18.77 -20.96
CA ASN A 50 4.65 -20.00 -21.36
C ASN A 50 3.66 -19.78 -22.53
N GLN A 51 3.91 -18.79 -23.38
CA GLN A 51 3.15 -18.53 -24.61
C GLN A 51 1.64 -18.33 -24.41
N GLY A 52 1.25 -17.68 -23.30
CA GLY A 52 -0.15 -17.36 -23.00
C GLY A 52 -0.85 -18.41 -22.15
N VAL A 53 -0.16 -19.45 -21.67
CA VAL A 53 -0.77 -20.53 -20.90
C VAL A 53 -0.16 -20.60 -19.51
N ILE A 54 -0.99 -20.73 -18.47
CA ILE A 54 -0.50 -21.06 -17.12
C ILE A 54 -0.29 -22.59 -17.06
N PRO A 55 0.95 -23.05 -16.82
CA PRO A 55 1.23 -24.48 -16.78
C PRO A 55 0.50 -25.17 -15.63
N LEU A 56 -0.19 -26.28 -15.91
CA LEU A 56 -0.98 -27.06 -14.95
C LEU A 56 -0.12 -27.80 -13.91
N HIS A 57 1.18 -27.97 -14.17
CA HIS A 57 2.13 -28.68 -13.31
C HIS A 57 3.50 -28.02 -13.40
N GLN A 58 3.82 -27.14 -12.48
CA GLN A 58 5.22 -26.96 -12.09
C GLN A 58 5.40 -27.69 -10.76
N ALA A 59 5.74 -28.97 -10.82
CA ALA A 59 6.43 -29.59 -9.70
C ALA A 59 7.72 -28.79 -9.48
N PRO A 60 8.06 -28.40 -8.23
CA PRO A 60 9.31 -27.71 -7.95
C PRO A 60 10.45 -28.58 -8.52
N PRO A 61 11.46 -27.98 -9.20
CA PRO A 61 12.58 -28.74 -9.72
C PRO A 61 13.22 -29.53 -8.57
N ALA A 62 13.42 -30.83 -8.80
CA ALA A 62 13.89 -31.80 -7.80
C ALA A 62 15.27 -31.47 -7.20
N ASP A 63 15.98 -30.49 -7.74
CA ASP A 63 17.33 -30.08 -7.32
C ASP A 63 17.36 -28.94 -6.27
N SER A 64 16.20 -28.49 -5.77
CA SER A 64 16.14 -27.42 -4.74
C SER A 64 16.31 -27.95 -3.31
N ALA A 65 17.13 -28.97 -3.09
CA ALA A 65 17.45 -29.51 -1.76
C ALA A 65 18.46 -28.67 -0.94
N SER A 66 18.81 -27.46 -1.41
CA SER A 66 19.62 -26.53 -0.63
C SER A 66 18.70 -25.52 0.06
N GLY A 67 18.57 -25.67 1.39
CA GLY A 67 17.68 -24.94 2.29
C GLY A 67 17.90 -23.42 2.43
N ALA A 68 18.01 -22.71 1.32
CA ALA A 68 17.85 -21.25 1.31
C ALA A 68 16.36 -20.93 1.10
N PRO A 69 15.77 -20.01 1.87
CA PRO A 69 14.41 -19.58 1.64
C PRO A 69 14.33 -18.98 0.24
N GLN A 70 13.69 -19.72 -0.66
CA GLN A 70 13.40 -19.21 -2.00
C GLN A 70 12.48 -18.00 -1.87
N ARG A 71 13.04 -16.79 -2.04
CA ARG A 71 12.32 -15.54 -2.28
C ARG A 71 11.67 -15.50 -3.67
N GLY A 72 11.26 -16.63 -4.20
CA GLY A 72 10.72 -16.78 -5.54
C GLY A 72 9.50 -17.69 -5.62
N GLY A 73 8.82 -17.89 -4.50
CA GLY A 73 7.49 -18.47 -4.50
C GLY A 73 6.47 -17.36 -4.57
N GLY A 74 6.18 -16.83 -5.77
CA GLY A 74 4.92 -16.14 -6.00
C GLY A 74 3.77 -17.04 -5.55
N PRO A 75 2.56 -16.53 -5.37
CA PRO A 75 1.42 -17.28 -4.83
C PRO A 75 0.87 -18.31 -5.81
N PHE A 76 1.76 -19.07 -6.46
CA PHE A 76 1.40 -20.13 -7.40
C PHE A 76 1.02 -21.38 -6.63
N THR A 77 -0.28 -21.59 -6.55
CA THR A 77 -0.86 -22.84 -6.05
C THR A 77 -1.33 -23.71 -7.22
N PRO A 78 -1.58 -25.01 -7.03
CA PRO A 78 -2.20 -25.84 -8.04
C PRO A 78 -3.53 -25.29 -8.58
N GLU A 79 -4.18 -24.42 -7.81
CA GLU A 79 -5.44 -23.77 -8.18
C GLU A 79 -5.24 -22.50 -9.02
N THR A 80 -4.03 -21.94 -9.09
CA THR A 80 -3.74 -20.71 -9.84
C THR A 80 -4.20 -20.78 -11.29
N PRO A 81 -4.00 -21.88 -12.05
CA PRO A 81 -4.45 -21.98 -13.43
C PRO A 81 -5.96 -21.89 -13.60
N TYR A 82 -6.73 -22.20 -12.55
CA TYR A 82 -8.19 -22.22 -12.59
C TYR A 82 -8.81 -20.93 -12.03
N SER A 83 -8.10 -20.23 -11.15
CA SER A 83 -8.57 -19.01 -10.48
C SER A 83 -8.14 -17.73 -11.19
N THR A 84 -7.06 -17.77 -11.96
CA THR A 84 -6.52 -16.59 -12.64
C THR A 84 -7.35 -16.27 -13.89
N ARG A 85 -7.85 -15.03 -13.95
CA ARG A 85 -8.59 -14.49 -15.08
C ARG A 85 -7.66 -13.65 -15.92
N TYR A 86 -7.45 -14.06 -17.15
CA TYR A 86 -6.59 -13.34 -18.09
C TYR A 86 -7.03 -13.59 -19.52
N PHE A 87 -6.56 -12.77 -20.44
CA PHE A 87 -6.71 -12.98 -21.87
C PHE A 87 -5.43 -12.60 -22.60
N VAL A 88 -5.29 -13.13 -23.79
CA VAL A 88 -4.10 -12.96 -24.60
C VAL A 88 -4.50 -12.45 -25.97
N LEU A 89 -3.82 -11.39 -26.42
CA LEU A 89 -3.97 -10.84 -27.76
C LEU A 89 -2.66 -11.08 -28.53
N ARG A 90 -2.74 -11.77 -29.64
CA ARG A 90 -1.62 -11.96 -30.58
C ARG A 90 -1.80 -10.98 -31.72
N TYR A 91 -0.74 -10.30 -32.08
CA TYR A 91 -0.78 -9.25 -33.09
C TYR A 91 0.45 -9.25 -33.98
N GLY A 92 0.29 -8.80 -35.22
CA GLY A 92 1.36 -8.67 -36.19
C GLY A 92 2.29 -7.49 -35.93
N ASP A 93 3.38 -7.41 -36.66
CA ASP A 93 4.35 -6.30 -36.57
C ASP A 93 3.73 -4.96 -37.01
N ASP A 94 2.65 -4.98 -37.77
CA ASP A 94 1.85 -3.83 -38.17
C ASP A 94 0.87 -3.35 -37.09
N GLY A 95 0.80 -4.07 -35.94
CA GLY A 95 -0.12 -3.79 -34.84
C GLY A 95 -1.55 -4.26 -35.07
N THR A 96 -1.80 -5.05 -36.14
CA THR A 96 -3.11 -5.66 -36.37
C THR A 96 -3.32 -6.87 -35.47
N LEU A 97 -4.55 -7.04 -34.95
CA LEU A 97 -4.92 -8.18 -34.15
C LEU A 97 -5.03 -9.43 -35.03
N ASP A 98 -4.22 -10.46 -34.75
CA ASP A 98 -4.26 -11.74 -35.45
C ASP A 98 -5.19 -12.73 -34.74
N GLN A 99 -5.09 -12.83 -33.41
CA GLN A 99 -5.86 -13.80 -32.62
C GLN A 99 -6.13 -13.24 -31.22
N ALA A 100 -7.33 -13.46 -30.70
CA ALA A 100 -7.69 -13.20 -29.30
C ALA A 100 -8.04 -14.52 -28.62
N GLU A 101 -7.43 -14.76 -27.46
CA GLU A 101 -7.71 -15.93 -26.61
C GLU A 101 -8.46 -15.42 -25.36
N LEU A 102 -9.81 -15.53 -25.37
CA LEU A 102 -10.71 -15.01 -24.35
C LEU A 102 -11.31 -16.09 -23.42
N ASP A 103 -10.89 -17.35 -23.56
CA ASP A 103 -11.51 -18.51 -22.89
C ASP A 103 -11.54 -18.40 -21.35
N ARG A 104 -10.66 -17.56 -20.78
CA ARG A 104 -10.52 -17.42 -19.31
C ARG A 104 -11.10 -16.14 -18.76
N ILE A 105 -11.81 -15.37 -19.59
CA ILE A 105 -12.44 -14.12 -19.17
C ILE A 105 -13.82 -14.00 -19.82
N ALA A 106 -14.79 -13.53 -19.02
CA ALA A 106 -16.16 -13.34 -19.51
C ALA A 106 -16.53 -11.86 -19.66
N SER A 107 -15.69 -10.97 -19.14
CA SER A 107 -15.96 -9.52 -19.11
C SER A 107 -15.41 -8.76 -20.32
N VAL A 108 -14.72 -9.44 -21.24
CA VAL A 108 -14.15 -8.87 -22.48
C VAL A 108 -14.75 -9.62 -23.65
N THR A 109 -15.22 -8.86 -24.63
CA THR A 109 -15.77 -9.39 -25.89
C THR A 109 -14.79 -9.18 -27.04
N ASP A 110 -14.99 -9.87 -28.15
CA ASP A 110 -14.15 -9.69 -29.35
C ASP A 110 -14.17 -8.22 -29.85
N GLU A 111 -15.26 -7.50 -29.66
CA GLU A 111 -15.40 -6.10 -30.06
C GLU A 111 -14.49 -5.18 -29.22
N ASP A 112 -14.21 -5.54 -27.96
CA ASP A 112 -13.40 -4.74 -27.03
C ASP A 112 -11.89 -4.93 -27.28
N THR A 113 -11.50 -6.04 -27.90
CA THR A 113 -10.07 -6.45 -28.03
C THR A 113 -9.22 -5.43 -28.77
N ALA A 114 -9.77 -4.75 -29.77
CA ALA A 114 -9.09 -3.71 -30.53
C ALA A 114 -8.73 -2.49 -29.64
N GLU A 115 -9.61 -2.12 -28.70
CA GLU A 115 -9.37 -1.04 -27.76
C GLU A 115 -8.26 -1.41 -26.77
N TYR A 116 -8.31 -2.62 -26.18
CA TYR A 116 -7.27 -3.12 -25.30
C TYR A 116 -5.90 -3.19 -25.98
N LEU A 117 -5.86 -3.72 -27.21
CA LEU A 117 -4.63 -3.78 -27.97
C LEU A 117 -4.04 -2.40 -28.26
N SER A 118 -4.89 -1.46 -28.70
CA SER A 118 -4.45 -0.08 -28.95
C SER A 118 -3.90 0.60 -27.70
N ALA A 119 -4.54 0.39 -26.56
CA ALA A 119 -4.09 0.92 -25.28
C ALA A 119 -2.72 0.35 -24.87
N ALA A 120 -2.51 -0.96 -25.08
CA ALA A 120 -1.24 -1.62 -24.80
C ALA A 120 -0.11 -1.11 -25.72
N LEU A 121 -0.36 -1.00 -27.02
CA LEU A 121 0.61 -0.50 -28.01
C LEU A 121 0.98 0.96 -27.79
N ASN A 122 0.01 1.81 -27.44
CA ASN A 122 0.26 3.21 -27.12
C ASN A 122 1.10 3.41 -25.87
N SER A 123 1.09 2.46 -24.93
CA SER A 123 1.92 2.49 -23.72
C SER A 123 3.38 2.11 -23.97
N GLY A 124 3.69 1.60 -25.16
CA GLY A 124 5.01 1.06 -25.51
C GLY A 124 5.22 -0.37 -25.01
N THR A 125 6.44 -0.86 -25.10
CA THR A 125 6.79 -2.19 -24.60
C THR A 125 6.93 -2.20 -23.08
N GLY A 126 6.47 -3.28 -22.44
CA GLY A 126 6.58 -3.49 -21.00
C GLY A 126 5.24 -3.59 -20.29
N TYR A 127 5.27 -3.27 -19.01
CA TYR A 127 4.09 -3.37 -18.13
C TYR A 127 3.28 -2.09 -18.13
N GLY A 128 1.95 -2.22 -18.17
CA GLY A 128 1.03 -1.12 -18.06
C GLY A 128 -0.26 -1.50 -17.31
N PHE A 129 -1.12 -0.51 -17.11
CA PHE A 129 -2.48 -0.69 -16.62
C PHE A 129 -3.47 -0.13 -17.63
N TYR A 130 -4.55 -0.85 -17.84
CA TYR A 130 -5.70 -0.34 -18.57
C TYR A 130 -6.98 -0.76 -17.86
N GLY A 131 -7.72 0.19 -17.33
CA GLY A 131 -8.88 -0.08 -16.49
C GLY A 131 -8.54 -0.91 -15.26
N ASN A 132 -9.14 -2.11 -15.16
CA ASN A 132 -8.88 -3.08 -14.09
C ASN A 132 -7.87 -4.15 -14.48
N TYR A 133 -7.22 -4.00 -15.63
CA TYR A 133 -6.28 -4.97 -16.16
C TYR A 133 -4.84 -4.48 -16.04
N ARG A 134 -3.98 -5.34 -15.52
CA ARG A 134 -2.53 -5.22 -15.63
C ARG A 134 -2.11 -5.92 -16.90
N PHE A 135 -1.31 -5.30 -17.76
CA PHE A 135 -0.87 -5.94 -18.99
C PHE A 135 0.66 -5.92 -19.13
N PHE A 136 1.13 -6.84 -19.93
CA PHE A 136 2.51 -6.91 -20.40
C PHE A 136 2.55 -7.10 -21.92
N THR A 137 3.40 -6.29 -22.58
CA THR A 137 3.67 -6.42 -24.02
C THR A 137 5.16 -6.46 -24.27
N ALA A 138 5.58 -7.35 -25.16
CA ALA A 138 6.95 -7.36 -25.67
C ALA A 138 6.95 -7.65 -27.17
N HIS A 139 7.84 -6.97 -27.90
CA HIS A 139 8.11 -7.27 -29.31
C HIS A 139 9.22 -8.30 -29.40
N THR A 140 8.91 -9.46 -29.92
CA THR A 140 9.85 -10.57 -30.07
C THR A 140 10.53 -10.60 -31.44
N GLY A 141 10.11 -9.74 -32.37
CA GLY A 141 10.78 -9.58 -33.68
C GLY A 141 10.61 -10.73 -34.69
N GLU A 142 9.78 -11.71 -34.40
CA GLU A 142 9.52 -12.87 -35.26
C GLU A 142 8.02 -13.00 -35.65
N ASN A 143 7.31 -11.89 -35.82
CA ASN A 143 5.86 -11.89 -36.12
C ASN A 143 5.00 -12.65 -35.08
N ARG A 144 5.44 -12.66 -33.81
CA ARG A 144 4.79 -13.34 -32.68
C ARG A 144 4.63 -12.40 -31.49
N ASN A 145 4.19 -11.18 -31.79
CA ASN A 145 3.95 -10.22 -30.71
C ASN A 145 2.72 -10.63 -29.89
N MET A 146 2.83 -10.54 -28.61
CA MET A 146 1.78 -10.95 -27.69
C MET A 146 1.60 -9.90 -26.59
N ALA A 147 0.35 -9.55 -26.32
CA ALA A 147 -0.06 -8.77 -25.18
C ALA A 147 -0.88 -9.65 -24.24
N VAL A 148 -0.45 -9.77 -23.01
CA VAL A 148 -1.14 -10.52 -21.95
C VAL A 148 -1.80 -9.53 -21.01
N PHE A 149 -3.09 -9.73 -20.75
CA PHE A 149 -3.90 -8.91 -19.85
C PHE A 149 -4.38 -9.77 -18.69
N LEU A 150 -4.08 -9.34 -17.48
CA LEU A 150 -4.47 -9.98 -16.22
C LEU A 150 -5.53 -9.15 -15.52
N ASP A 151 -6.68 -9.75 -15.20
CA ASP A 151 -7.70 -9.10 -14.38
C ASP A 151 -7.20 -8.96 -12.94
N CYS A 152 -6.99 -7.73 -12.50
CA CYS A 152 -6.51 -7.39 -11.16
C CYS A 152 -7.55 -6.61 -10.34
N TYR A 153 -8.84 -6.76 -10.69
CA TYR A 153 -9.92 -6.09 -9.97
C TYR A 153 -9.95 -6.43 -8.47
N GLN A 154 -9.74 -7.71 -8.13
CA GLN A 154 -9.76 -8.16 -6.73
C GLN A 154 -8.55 -7.62 -5.95
N GLU A 155 -7.37 -7.67 -6.54
CA GLU A 155 -6.12 -7.18 -5.97
C GLU A 155 -6.17 -5.68 -5.74
N LEU A 156 -6.60 -4.92 -6.74
CA LEU A 156 -6.78 -3.47 -6.63
C LEU A 156 -7.85 -3.09 -5.59
N ARG A 157 -8.93 -3.87 -5.51
CA ARG A 157 -9.94 -3.69 -4.47
C ARG A 157 -9.38 -3.99 -3.09
N ALA A 158 -8.58 -5.04 -2.92
CA ALA A 158 -7.92 -5.38 -1.67
C ALA A 158 -6.99 -4.25 -1.22
N VAL A 159 -6.15 -3.72 -2.12
CA VAL A 159 -5.27 -2.57 -1.83
C VAL A 159 -6.07 -1.34 -1.39
N LYS A 160 -7.16 -1.00 -2.10
CA LYS A 160 -8.05 0.10 -1.72
C LYS A 160 -8.71 -0.12 -0.35
N THR A 161 -9.09 -1.35 -0.06
CA THR A 161 -9.71 -1.73 1.23
C THR A 161 -8.70 -1.58 2.37
N VAL A 162 -7.47 -2.06 2.20
CA VAL A 162 -6.40 -1.90 3.20
C VAL A 162 -6.11 -0.42 3.45
N LEU A 163 -6.04 0.39 2.39
CA LEU A 163 -5.82 1.83 2.50
C LEU A 163 -6.96 2.51 3.30
N LEU A 164 -8.21 2.16 3.02
CA LEU A 164 -9.36 2.71 3.74
C LEU A 164 -9.33 2.35 5.23
N TRP A 165 -9.10 1.05 5.55
CA TRP A 165 -9.04 0.61 6.95
C TRP A 165 -7.84 1.18 7.70
N SER A 166 -6.69 1.33 7.05
CA SER A 166 -5.51 1.99 7.61
C SER A 166 -5.84 3.44 7.98
N PHE A 167 -6.51 4.17 7.10
CA PHE A 167 -6.90 5.57 7.34
C PHE A 167 -7.90 5.68 8.50
N ILE A 168 -8.90 4.80 8.56
CA ILE A 168 -9.86 4.77 9.68
C ILE A 168 -9.15 4.48 11.00
N ALA A 169 -8.23 3.51 11.00
CA ALA A 169 -7.44 3.16 12.18
C ALA A 169 -6.58 4.34 12.65
N ASP A 170 -5.92 5.06 11.73
CA ASP A 170 -5.12 6.24 12.04
C ASP A 170 -5.95 7.34 12.73
N VAL A 171 -7.10 7.66 12.15
CA VAL A 171 -8.01 8.66 12.75
C VAL A 171 -8.45 8.23 14.15
N GLY A 172 -8.81 6.95 14.32
CA GLY A 172 -9.18 6.38 15.60
C GLY A 172 -8.06 6.46 16.64
N CYS A 173 -6.83 6.09 16.26
CA CYS A 173 -5.65 6.17 17.12
C CYS A 173 -5.32 7.62 17.50
N ILE A 174 -5.37 8.56 16.56
CA ILE A 174 -5.11 9.98 16.84
C ILE A 174 -6.13 10.53 17.84
N LEU A 175 -7.42 10.21 17.68
CA LEU A 175 -8.47 10.62 18.62
C LEU A 175 -8.26 10.00 20.00
N LEU A 176 -7.91 8.72 20.09
CA LEU A 176 -7.62 8.04 21.35
C LEU A 176 -6.42 8.68 22.06
N VAL A 177 -5.32 8.90 21.36
CA VAL A 177 -4.12 9.55 21.91
C VAL A 177 -4.43 10.97 22.36
N PHE A 178 -5.21 11.72 21.58
CA PHE A 178 -5.66 13.05 21.96
C PHE A 178 -6.42 13.02 23.29
N LEU A 179 -7.38 12.12 23.44
CA LEU A 179 -8.15 11.95 24.68
C LEU A 179 -7.23 11.64 25.86
N LEU A 180 -6.32 10.67 25.68
CA LEU A 180 -5.35 10.29 26.72
C LEU A 180 -4.44 11.45 27.09
N VAL A 181 -3.88 12.17 26.13
CA VAL A 181 -3.00 13.34 26.39
C VAL A 181 -3.76 14.43 27.16
N VAL A 182 -5.00 14.72 26.80
CA VAL A 182 -5.83 15.71 27.53
C VAL A 182 -6.11 15.27 28.97
N LEU A 183 -6.47 13.99 29.18
CA LEU A 183 -6.75 13.45 30.52
C LEU A 183 -5.50 13.42 31.40
N LEU A 184 -4.38 12.89 30.87
CA LEU A 184 -3.12 12.82 31.62
C LEU A 184 -2.52 14.20 31.87
N SER A 185 -2.62 15.13 30.91
CA SER A 185 -2.13 16.50 31.06
C SER A 185 -2.83 17.23 32.20
N ARG A 186 -4.12 17.00 32.40
CA ARG A 186 -4.82 17.56 33.55
C ARG A 186 -4.30 16.99 34.86
N ARG A 187 -4.09 15.67 34.93
CA ARG A 187 -3.66 14.98 36.15
C ARG A 187 -2.18 15.23 36.51
N ALA A 188 -1.30 15.37 35.52
CA ALA A 188 0.13 15.54 35.75
C ALA A 188 0.56 16.99 35.96
N ILE A 189 -0.09 17.95 35.33
CA ILE A 189 0.33 19.36 35.38
C ILE A 189 -0.25 20.10 36.62
N ASP A 190 -1.46 19.76 37.05
CA ASP A 190 -2.10 20.45 38.19
C ASP A 190 -1.29 20.38 39.50
N PRO A 191 -0.67 19.25 39.93
CA PRO A 191 0.13 19.22 41.14
C PRO A 191 1.43 20.02 41.04
N VAL A 192 2.10 20.01 39.88
CA VAL A 192 3.35 20.75 39.64
C VAL A 192 3.10 22.27 39.72
N VAL A 193 1.98 22.70 39.21
CA VAL A 193 1.55 24.10 39.26
C VAL A 193 1.27 24.55 40.69
N ARG A 194 0.56 23.75 41.45
CA ARG A 194 0.26 24.07 42.86
C ARG A 194 1.56 24.18 43.68
N SER A 195 2.52 23.29 43.47
CA SER A 195 3.83 23.36 44.15
C SER A 195 4.60 24.63 43.78
N ALA A 196 4.59 25.01 42.51
CA ALA A 196 5.26 26.24 42.05
C ALA A 196 4.59 27.53 42.59
N GLU A 197 3.28 27.52 42.69
CA GLU A 197 2.52 28.65 43.29
C GLU A 197 2.79 28.73 44.81
N GLN A 198 2.83 27.62 45.53
CA GLN A 198 3.18 27.57 46.94
C GLN A 198 4.61 28.07 47.21
N GLN A 199 5.60 27.64 46.39
CA GLN A 199 6.97 28.15 46.49
C GLN A 199 7.04 29.67 46.27
N LYS A 200 6.32 30.18 45.27
CA LYS A 200 6.29 31.60 44.99
C LYS A 200 5.66 32.40 46.14
N GLN A 201 4.57 31.88 46.70
CA GLN A 201 3.89 32.51 47.85
C GLN A 201 4.80 32.51 49.07
N PHE A 202 5.48 31.38 49.36
CA PHE A 202 6.44 31.30 50.46
C PHE A 202 7.60 32.30 50.32
N ILE A 203 8.16 32.49 49.12
CA ILE A 203 9.22 33.48 48.88
C ILE A 203 8.68 34.92 49.06
N THR A 204 7.43 35.17 48.66
CA THR A 204 6.81 36.47 48.81
C THR A 204 6.56 36.81 50.30
N ASP A 205 6.04 35.84 51.07
CA ASP A 205 5.76 35.99 52.50
C ASP A 205 7.06 36.16 53.31
N ALA A 206 8.08 35.33 53.01
CA ALA A 206 9.41 35.45 53.62
C ALA A 206 10.07 36.81 53.30
N SER A 207 9.88 37.35 52.10
CA SER A 207 10.39 38.67 51.72
C SER A 207 9.68 39.81 52.44
N HIS A 208 8.39 39.62 52.77
CA HIS A 208 7.63 40.60 53.56
C HIS A 208 8.01 40.59 55.03
N GLU A 209 8.25 39.43 55.64
CA GLU A 209 8.69 39.29 57.03
C GLU A 209 10.10 39.83 57.23
N LEU A 210 11.02 39.65 56.27
CA LEU A 210 12.37 40.22 56.34
C LEU A 210 12.43 41.74 56.09
N LYS A 211 11.36 42.32 55.61
CA LYS A 211 11.27 43.78 55.35
C LYS A 211 10.66 44.60 56.47
N THR A 212 10.23 43.98 57.59
CA THR A 212 9.74 44.63 58.75
C THR A 212 10.94 45.08 59.57
N PRO A 213 11.33 46.41 59.62
CA PRO A 213 12.39 46.88 60.50
C PRO A 213 11.83 46.95 61.92
N ILE A 214 12.67 46.49 62.88
CA ILE A 214 12.52 46.77 64.32
C ILE A 214 12.58 48.27 64.60
#